data_4b44198ee0bca2e4430ae5aaa529ddcf
#
_entry.id   4b44198ee0bca2e4430ae5aaa529ddcf
#
_cell.length_a   1.000
_cell.length_b   1.000
_cell.length_c   1.000
_cell.angle_alpha   90.00
_cell.angle_beta   90.00
_cell.angle_gamma   90.00
#
_symmetry.space_group_name_H-M   'P 1'
#
loop_
_entity.id
_entity.type
_entity.pdbx_description
1 polymer ?
#
loop_
_entity_poly.entity_id
_entity_poly.type
_entity_poly.pdbx_seq_one_letter_code
_entity_poly.pdbx_strand_id
1 'polypeptide(L)'
;MDYVYLAILFILSGFFMKLSDDEYDINNNLILATFFGVLCGLACAIASVSDVGAAYIFIAIAIGNLLAFKVDGLHHVVTFVIFAAICFTCGMPQLSIIVLLILILAALGDEIGHELIYNYTENKFIQSFFEYRFVMKVVIFILALCGAFSFWTFIFFILFEVSYMMAGVVFKKVE
;
A
#
# COMPACT_ATOMS: atom_id res chain seq x y z
N MET A 1 -13.64 1.81 -17.46
CA MET A 1 -12.18 1.61 -17.25
C MET A 1 -11.84 0.13 -17.37
N ASP A 2 -10.67 -0.19 -17.89
CA ASP A 2 -10.26 -1.59 -18.06
C ASP A 2 -9.82 -2.15 -16.70
N TYR A 3 -10.59 -3.09 -16.15
CA TYR A 3 -10.29 -3.74 -14.87
C TYR A 3 -8.96 -4.51 -14.89
N VAL A 4 -8.57 -5.03 -16.05
CA VAL A 4 -7.29 -5.75 -16.22
C VAL A 4 -6.12 -4.79 -16.02
N TYR A 5 -6.22 -3.59 -16.59
CA TYR A 5 -5.22 -2.55 -16.44
C TYR A 5 -5.02 -2.14 -14.96
N LEU A 6 -6.13 -1.90 -14.23
CA LEU A 6 -6.06 -1.59 -12.80
C LEU A 6 -5.50 -2.74 -11.97
N ALA A 7 -5.92 -3.98 -12.25
CA ALA A 7 -5.39 -5.16 -11.58
C ALA A 7 -3.86 -5.27 -11.73
N ILE A 8 -3.35 -5.04 -12.96
CA ILE A 8 -1.90 -5.04 -13.23
C ILE A 8 -1.19 -3.95 -12.42
N LEU A 9 -1.73 -2.73 -12.36
CA LEU A 9 -1.14 -1.64 -11.59
C LEU A 9 -1.08 -1.95 -10.08
N PHE A 10 -2.14 -2.52 -9.51
CA PHE A 10 -2.14 -2.94 -8.11
C PHE A 10 -1.14 -4.06 -7.83
N ILE A 11 -1.04 -5.06 -8.72
CA ILE A 11 -0.04 -6.13 -8.61
C ILE A 11 1.38 -5.55 -8.67
N LEU A 12 1.68 -4.69 -9.64
CA LEU A 12 2.99 -4.07 -9.77
C LEU A 12 3.33 -3.19 -8.57
N SER A 13 2.36 -2.44 -8.05
CA SER A 13 2.55 -1.60 -6.87
C SER A 13 2.96 -2.42 -5.64
N GLY A 14 2.25 -3.51 -5.34
CA GLY A 14 2.58 -4.38 -4.20
C GLY A 14 3.92 -5.08 -4.38
N PHE A 15 4.17 -5.59 -5.59
CA PHE A 15 5.41 -6.29 -5.90
C PHE A 15 6.63 -5.39 -5.74
N PHE A 16 6.62 -4.22 -6.36
CA PHE A 16 7.75 -3.29 -6.30
C PHE A 16 7.90 -2.63 -4.92
N MET A 17 6.82 -2.42 -4.18
CA MET A 17 6.88 -1.94 -2.81
C MET A 17 7.71 -2.91 -1.96
N LYS A 18 7.39 -4.20 -2.00
CA LYS A 18 8.11 -5.21 -1.22
C LYS A 18 9.57 -5.36 -1.66
N LEU A 19 9.85 -5.37 -2.95
CA LEU A 19 11.24 -5.43 -3.44
C LEU A 19 12.05 -4.21 -3.00
N SER A 20 11.45 -3.03 -3.00
CA SER A 20 12.08 -1.79 -2.51
C SER A 20 12.48 -1.90 -1.05
N ASP A 21 11.55 -2.40 -0.21
CA ASP A 21 11.78 -2.60 1.22
C ASP A 21 12.88 -3.65 1.48
N ASP A 22 12.77 -4.83 0.86
CA ASP A 22 13.72 -5.94 1.07
C ASP A 22 15.15 -5.59 0.57
N GLU A 23 15.28 -4.87 -0.55
CA GLU A 23 16.59 -4.41 -1.04
C GLU A 23 17.24 -3.39 -0.07
N TYR A 24 16.43 -2.56 0.59
CA TYR A 24 16.93 -1.63 1.58
C TYR A 24 17.28 -2.31 2.90
N ASP A 25 16.35 -3.10 3.44
CA ASP A 25 16.44 -3.66 4.80
C ASP A 25 17.39 -4.86 4.89
N ILE A 26 17.42 -5.71 3.84
CA ILE A 26 18.19 -6.95 3.85
C ILE A 26 19.52 -6.77 3.13
N ASN A 27 19.50 -6.29 1.88
CA ASN A 27 20.70 -6.16 1.05
C ASN A 27 21.47 -4.86 1.29
N ASN A 28 20.91 -3.89 2.00
CA ASN A 28 21.44 -2.53 2.15
C ASN A 28 21.76 -1.88 0.78
N ASN A 29 21.01 -2.23 -0.26
CA ASN A 29 21.23 -1.75 -1.63
C ASN A 29 20.31 -0.57 -1.95
N LEU A 30 20.74 0.62 -1.57
CA LEU A 30 19.98 1.87 -1.77
C LEU A 30 19.62 2.13 -3.24
N ILE A 31 20.49 1.73 -4.19
CA ILE A 31 20.26 1.99 -5.62
C ILE A 31 19.09 1.17 -6.13
N LEU A 32 19.10 -0.15 -5.88
CA LEU A 32 18.00 -1.03 -6.29
C LEU A 32 16.72 -0.72 -5.52
N ALA A 33 16.81 -0.47 -4.20
CA ALA A 33 15.67 -0.05 -3.40
C ALA A 33 15.00 1.20 -3.98
N THR A 34 15.79 2.23 -4.32
CA THR A 34 15.28 3.46 -4.93
C THR A 34 14.70 3.20 -6.33
N PHE A 35 15.32 2.36 -7.14
CA PHE A 35 14.81 1.98 -8.46
C PHE A 35 13.43 1.31 -8.37
N PHE A 36 13.27 0.32 -7.48
CA PHE A 36 11.97 -0.32 -7.25
C PHE A 36 10.96 0.65 -6.62
N GLY A 37 11.40 1.54 -5.74
CA GLY A 37 10.57 2.62 -5.20
C GLY A 37 10.02 3.55 -6.27
N VAL A 38 10.82 3.92 -7.29
CA VAL A 38 10.37 4.68 -8.46
C VAL A 38 9.26 3.93 -9.20
N LEU A 39 9.46 2.64 -9.51
CA LEU A 39 8.46 1.82 -10.21
C LEU A 39 7.18 1.68 -9.39
N CYS A 40 7.29 1.49 -8.08
CA CYS A 40 6.15 1.48 -7.17
C CYS A 40 5.38 2.81 -7.21
N GLY A 41 6.07 3.94 -7.04
CA GLY A 41 5.47 5.27 -7.07
C GLY A 41 4.76 5.58 -8.38
N LEU A 42 5.33 5.18 -9.52
CA LEU A 42 4.70 5.29 -10.83
C LEU A 42 3.42 4.46 -10.91
N ALA A 43 3.46 3.18 -10.53
CA ALA A 43 2.29 2.30 -10.59
C ALA A 43 1.15 2.79 -9.69
N CYS A 44 1.46 3.18 -8.44
CA CYS A 44 0.49 3.76 -7.50
C CYS A 44 -0.12 5.06 -8.04
N ALA A 45 0.71 5.95 -8.60
CA ALA A 45 0.24 7.24 -9.11
C ALA A 45 -0.67 7.05 -10.33
N ILE A 46 -0.27 6.23 -11.31
CA ILE A 46 -1.07 5.95 -12.50
C ILE A 46 -2.41 5.31 -12.11
N ALA A 47 -2.43 4.38 -11.17
CA ALA A 47 -3.66 3.81 -10.64
C ALA A 47 -4.56 4.89 -10.00
N SER A 48 -3.98 5.77 -9.16
CA SER A 48 -4.70 6.80 -8.41
C SER A 48 -5.31 7.89 -9.28
N VAL A 49 -4.61 8.33 -10.35
CA VAL A 49 -5.18 9.31 -11.29
C VAL A 49 -6.25 8.68 -12.19
N SER A 50 -6.27 7.35 -12.29
CA SER A 50 -7.15 6.61 -13.17
C SER A 50 -8.44 6.11 -12.49
N ASP A 51 -8.43 5.88 -11.17
CA ASP A 51 -9.54 5.27 -10.44
C ASP A 51 -9.70 5.83 -9.02
N VAL A 52 -10.96 6.10 -8.62
CA VAL A 52 -11.30 6.68 -7.31
C VAL A 52 -10.91 5.76 -6.16
N GLY A 53 -11.15 4.46 -6.31
CA GLY A 53 -10.82 3.47 -5.29
C GLY A 53 -9.32 3.33 -5.09
N ALA A 54 -8.56 3.33 -6.19
CA ALA A 54 -7.10 3.34 -6.15
C ALA A 54 -6.56 4.61 -5.47
N ALA A 55 -7.11 5.78 -5.80
CA ALA A 55 -6.73 7.03 -5.16
C ALA A 55 -6.93 6.99 -3.65
N TYR A 56 -8.09 6.51 -3.18
CA TYR A 56 -8.34 6.33 -1.75
C TYR A 56 -7.30 5.44 -1.08
N ILE A 57 -7.02 4.28 -1.66
CA ILE A 57 -6.12 3.28 -1.06
C ILE A 57 -4.69 3.79 -1.00
N PHE A 58 -4.13 4.24 -2.13
CA PHE A 58 -2.72 4.61 -2.18
C PHE A 58 -2.41 5.90 -1.42
N ILE A 59 -3.35 6.88 -1.40
CA ILE A 59 -3.20 8.06 -0.56
C ILE A 59 -3.28 7.69 0.93
N ALA A 60 -4.21 6.79 1.30
CA ALA A 60 -4.34 6.36 2.68
C ALA A 60 -3.09 5.61 3.17
N ILE A 61 -2.53 4.70 2.35
CA ILE A 61 -1.27 4.02 2.64
C ILE A 61 -0.12 5.03 2.78
N ALA A 62 0.02 5.96 1.83
CA ALA A 62 1.08 6.96 1.85
C ALA A 62 1.03 7.84 3.11
N ILE A 63 -0.16 8.35 3.47
CA ILE A 63 -0.33 9.18 4.67
C ILE A 63 -0.22 8.33 5.94
N GLY A 64 -0.79 7.11 5.97
CA GLY A 64 -0.71 6.19 7.10
C GLY A 64 0.74 5.85 7.45
N ASN A 65 1.56 5.49 6.45
CA ASN A 65 2.98 5.21 6.63
C ASN A 65 3.77 6.45 7.09
N LEU A 66 3.44 7.63 6.56
CA LEU A 66 4.05 8.88 6.99
C LEU A 66 3.74 9.18 8.48
N LEU A 67 2.48 8.99 8.91
CA LEU A 67 2.06 9.18 10.30
C LEU A 67 2.61 8.11 11.24
N ALA A 68 2.84 6.90 10.74
CA ALA A 68 3.48 5.81 11.49
C ALA A 68 5.01 5.92 11.55
N PHE A 69 5.60 6.98 10.95
CA PHE A 69 7.06 7.17 10.84
C PHE A 69 7.79 6.02 10.12
N LYS A 70 7.12 5.38 9.16
CA LYS A 70 7.68 4.31 8.31
C LYS A 70 8.35 4.83 7.02
N VAL A 71 8.42 6.15 6.84
CA VAL A 71 9.15 6.80 5.74
C VAL A 71 10.55 7.13 6.24
N ASP A 72 11.37 6.11 6.46
CA ASP A 72 12.67 6.16 7.12
C ASP A 72 13.87 6.08 6.15
N GLY A 73 13.63 5.68 4.90
CA GLY A 73 14.64 5.54 3.86
C GLY A 73 14.45 6.46 2.65
N LEU A 74 15.54 6.76 1.94
CA LEU A 74 15.49 7.56 0.72
C LEU A 74 14.56 6.96 -0.35
N HIS A 75 14.50 5.63 -0.44
CA HIS A 75 13.62 4.92 -1.38
C HIS A 75 12.15 5.26 -1.14
N HIS A 76 11.69 5.33 0.13
CA HIS A 76 10.34 5.75 0.48
C HIS A 76 10.08 7.21 0.12
N VAL A 77 11.04 8.11 0.42
CA VAL A 77 10.91 9.53 0.08
C VAL A 77 10.78 9.72 -1.43
N VAL A 78 11.60 9.04 -2.22
CA VAL A 78 11.54 9.12 -3.69
C VAL A 78 10.21 8.56 -4.21
N THR A 79 9.76 7.42 -3.70
CA THR A 79 8.45 6.83 -4.03
C THR A 79 7.31 7.83 -3.78
N PHE A 80 7.30 8.44 -2.59
CA PHE A 80 6.30 9.43 -2.21
C PHE A 80 6.33 10.68 -3.09
N VAL A 81 7.52 11.22 -3.38
CA VAL A 81 7.68 12.41 -4.23
C VAL A 81 7.17 12.15 -5.64
N ILE A 82 7.50 11.01 -6.24
CA ILE A 82 7.02 10.65 -7.59
C ILE A 82 5.50 10.48 -7.58
N PHE A 83 4.96 9.74 -6.61
CA PHE A 83 3.53 9.57 -6.43
C PHE A 83 2.81 10.92 -6.35
N ALA A 84 3.25 11.78 -5.44
CA ALA A 84 2.66 13.11 -5.24
C ALA A 84 2.77 13.98 -6.49
N ALA A 85 3.95 14.04 -7.13
CA ALA A 85 4.17 14.87 -8.32
C ALA A 85 3.22 14.49 -9.46
N ILE A 86 3.02 13.20 -9.73
CA ILE A 86 2.10 12.74 -10.78
C ILE A 86 0.65 13.04 -10.41
N CYS A 87 0.25 12.77 -9.16
CA CYS A 87 -1.10 13.06 -8.69
C CYS A 87 -1.43 14.56 -8.78
N PHE A 88 -0.48 15.45 -8.48
CA PHE A 88 -0.67 16.89 -8.59
C PHE A 88 -0.70 17.38 -10.04
N THR A 89 0.12 16.83 -10.92
CA THR A 89 0.23 17.29 -12.32
C THR A 89 -0.88 16.75 -13.22
N CYS A 90 -1.25 15.49 -13.02
CA CYS A 90 -2.29 14.84 -13.83
C CYS A 90 -3.70 15.05 -13.27
N GLY A 91 -3.81 15.50 -12.00
CA GLY A 91 -5.07 15.62 -11.28
C GLY A 91 -5.56 14.27 -10.73
N MET A 92 -6.35 14.35 -9.68
CA MET A 92 -6.95 13.18 -9.03
C MET A 92 -8.47 13.26 -9.09
N PRO A 93 -9.17 12.13 -9.04
CA PRO A 93 -10.62 12.13 -8.91
C PRO A 93 -11.05 12.79 -7.58
N GLN A 94 -12.29 13.27 -7.53
CA GLN A 94 -12.84 13.86 -6.31
C GLN A 94 -13.00 12.79 -5.22
N LEU A 95 -12.45 13.05 -4.05
CA LEU A 95 -12.48 12.17 -2.89
C LEU A 95 -13.33 12.76 -1.76
N SER A 96 -14.11 11.92 -1.09
CA SER A 96 -14.75 12.25 0.16
C SER A 96 -13.73 12.28 1.29
N ILE A 97 -13.60 13.39 1.98
CA ILE A 97 -12.69 13.54 3.12
C ILE A 97 -12.98 12.50 4.21
N ILE A 98 -14.26 12.19 4.46
CA ILE A 98 -14.66 11.22 5.49
C ILE A 98 -14.15 9.82 5.15
N VAL A 99 -14.35 9.36 3.91
CA VAL A 99 -13.89 8.04 3.45
C VAL A 99 -12.37 7.96 3.50
N LEU A 100 -11.68 9.03 3.06
CA LEU A 100 -10.23 9.10 3.10
C LEU A 100 -9.69 9.03 4.54
N LEU A 101 -10.26 9.78 5.48
CA LEU A 101 -9.86 9.73 6.89
C LEU A 101 -10.05 8.34 7.51
N ILE A 102 -11.17 7.67 7.21
CA ILE A 102 -11.40 6.29 7.69
C ILE A 102 -10.29 5.36 7.18
N LEU A 103 -9.91 5.46 5.92
CA LEU A 103 -8.86 4.62 5.33
C LEU A 103 -7.46 4.97 5.85
N ILE A 104 -7.16 6.25 6.08
CA ILE A 104 -5.90 6.68 6.72
C ILE A 104 -5.79 6.10 8.13
N LEU A 105 -6.87 6.17 8.92
CA LEU A 105 -6.88 5.60 10.26
C LEU A 105 -6.75 4.07 10.24
N ALA A 106 -7.33 3.41 9.24
CA ALA A 106 -7.16 1.96 9.04
C ALA A 106 -5.71 1.59 8.70
N ALA A 107 -5.09 2.31 7.75
CA ALA A 107 -3.69 2.10 7.38
C ALA A 107 -2.75 2.36 8.56
N LEU A 108 -2.95 3.46 9.29
CA LEU A 108 -2.18 3.78 10.50
C LEU A 108 -2.38 2.72 11.59
N GLY A 109 -3.61 2.23 11.77
CA GLY A 109 -3.93 1.16 12.72
C GLY A 109 -3.23 -0.16 12.38
N ASP A 110 -3.12 -0.51 11.10
CA ASP A 110 -2.36 -1.69 10.66
C ASP A 110 -0.86 -1.53 10.93
N GLU A 111 -0.26 -0.37 10.65
CA GLU A 111 1.18 -0.14 10.88
C GLU A 111 1.52 -0.16 12.37
N ILE A 112 0.76 0.57 13.21
CA ILE A 112 0.96 0.59 14.67
C ILE A 112 0.70 -0.79 15.25
N GLY A 113 -0.36 -1.47 14.81
CA GLY A 113 -0.71 -2.80 15.28
C GLY A 113 0.36 -3.82 14.93
N HIS A 114 0.86 -3.83 13.70
CA HIS A 114 1.95 -4.70 13.25
C HIS A 114 3.22 -4.53 14.11
N GLU A 115 3.57 -3.31 14.47
CA GLU A 115 4.78 -3.04 15.26
C GLU A 115 4.62 -3.42 16.73
N LEU A 116 3.46 -3.16 17.34
CA LEU A 116 3.27 -3.26 18.77
C LEU A 116 2.69 -4.60 19.25
N ILE A 117 2.02 -5.36 18.37
CA ILE A 117 1.17 -6.48 18.77
C ILE A 117 1.88 -7.55 19.58
N TYR A 118 3.14 -7.87 19.24
CA TYR A 118 3.93 -8.88 19.93
C TYR A 118 4.30 -8.50 21.37
N ASN A 119 4.24 -7.19 21.69
CA ASN A 119 4.50 -6.70 23.05
C ASN A 119 3.24 -6.72 23.93
N TYR A 120 2.03 -6.84 23.33
CA TYR A 120 0.77 -6.69 24.06
C TYR A 120 -0.06 -7.96 24.18
N THR A 121 0.18 -8.97 23.36
CA THR A 121 -0.61 -10.21 23.43
C THR A 121 0.14 -11.42 22.90
N GLU A 122 -0.10 -12.59 23.54
CA GLU A 122 0.35 -13.90 23.05
C GLU A 122 -0.72 -14.61 22.21
N ASN A 123 -1.88 -13.98 22.01
CA ASN A 123 -2.95 -14.57 21.23
C ASN A 123 -2.58 -14.60 19.74
N LYS A 124 -2.32 -15.80 19.22
CA LYS A 124 -1.89 -16.02 17.84
C LYS A 124 -2.87 -15.50 16.79
N PHE A 125 -4.17 -15.51 17.08
CA PHE A 125 -5.17 -14.95 16.15
C PHE A 125 -5.00 -13.44 16.02
N ILE A 126 -4.83 -12.74 17.14
CA ILE A 126 -4.64 -11.28 17.14
C ILE A 126 -3.28 -10.92 16.55
N GLN A 127 -2.23 -11.68 16.84
CA GLN A 127 -0.93 -11.51 16.21
C GLN A 127 -1.04 -11.65 14.70
N SER A 128 -1.64 -12.73 14.18
CA SER A 128 -1.85 -12.92 12.74
C SER A 128 -2.71 -11.82 12.11
N PHE A 129 -3.73 -11.34 12.83
CA PHE A 129 -4.58 -10.26 12.31
C PHE A 129 -3.77 -9.01 11.98
N PHE A 130 -2.90 -8.56 12.88
CA PHE A 130 -2.05 -7.39 12.64
C PHE A 130 -0.81 -7.71 11.80
N GLU A 131 -0.25 -8.90 11.89
CA GLU A 131 0.85 -9.36 11.03
C GLU A 131 0.51 -9.24 9.54
N TYR A 132 -0.71 -9.64 9.18
CA TYR A 132 -1.20 -9.56 7.81
C TYR A 132 -2.01 -8.29 7.51
N ARG A 133 -1.94 -7.27 8.37
CA ARG A 133 -2.59 -5.96 8.14
C ARG A 133 -4.07 -6.08 7.75
N PHE A 134 -4.87 -6.75 8.58
CA PHE A 134 -6.26 -7.03 8.28
C PHE A 134 -7.20 -5.84 8.50
N VAL A 135 -6.83 -4.79 9.25
CA VAL A 135 -7.71 -3.64 9.52
C VAL A 135 -8.08 -2.97 8.20
N MET A 136 -7.11 -2.68 7.34
CA MET A 136 -7.37 -2.04 6.06
C MET A 136 -8.21 -2.92 5.13
N LYS A 137 -7.98 -4.25 5.11
CA LYS A 137 -8.79 -5.21 4.34
C LYS A 137 -10.25 -5.18 4.74
N VAL A 138 -10.53 -5.22 6.05
CA VAL A 138 -11.89 -5.18 6.60
C VAL A 138 -12.57 -3.86 6.29
N VAL A 139 -11.87 -2.74 6.47
CA VAL A 139 -12.41 -1.40 6.22
C VAL A 139 -12.72 -1.19 4.74
N ILE A 140 -11.81 -1.57 3.84
CA ILE A 140 -12.04 -1.48 2.37
C ILE A 140 -13.24 -2.36 1.97
N PHE A 141 -13.34 -3.58 2.50
CA PHE A 141 -14.47 -4.47 2.24
C PHE A 141 -15.81 -3.83 2.66
N ILE A 142 -15.88 -3.30 3.88
CA ILE A 142 -17.10 -2.64 4.39
C ILE A 142 -17.44 -1.41 3.55
N LEU A 143 -16.47 -0.55 3.22
CA LEU A 143 -16.70 0.64 2.42
C LEU A 143 -17.16 0.29 0.99
N ALA A 144 -16.64 -0.78 0.40
CA ALA A 144 -17.09 -1.29 -0.89
C ALA A 144 -18.54 -1.79 -0.82
N LEU A 145 -18.93 -2.52 0.24
CA LEU A 145 -20.32 -2.94 0.46
C LEU A 145 -21.26 -1.74 0.68
N CYS A 146 -20.79 -0.69 1.34
CA CYS A 146 -21.55 0.55 1.54
C CYS A 146 -21.62 1.43 0.27
N GLY A 147 -20.95 1.03 -0.83
CA GLY A 147 -21.00 1.77 -2.10
C GLY A 147 -20.10 3.03 -2.13
N ALA A 148 -19.14 3.17 -1.22
CA ALA A 148 -18.19 4.28 -1.23
C ALA A 148 -17.30 4.27 -2.51
N PHE A 149 -17.02 3.09 -3.03
CA PHE A 149 -16.34 2.82 -4.29
C PHE A 149 -16.73 1.43 -4.84
N SER A 150 -16.23 1.07 -6.01
CA SER A 150 -16.51 -0.23 -6.64
C SER A 150 -16.03 -1.42 -5.79
N PHE A 151 -16.78 -2.51 -5.75
CA PHE A 151 -16.33 -3.75 -5.12
C PHE A 151 -15.04 -4.31 -5.75
N TRP A 152 -14.78 -4.00 -7.02
CA TRP A 152 -13.53 -4.36 -7.68
C TRP A 152 -12.31 -3.73 -7.01
N THR A 153 -12.44 -2.59 -6.37
CA THR A 153 -11.38 -1.94 -5.59
C THR A 153 -10.88 -2.85 -4.46
N PHE A 154 -11.80 -3.54 -3.76
CA PHE A 154 -11.43 -4.54 -2.76
C PHE A 154 -10.65 -5.72 -3.38
N ILE A 155 -11.10 -6.24 -4.52
CA ILE A 155 -10.39 -7.32 -5.23
C ILE A 155 -8.98 -6.87 -5.64
N PHE A 156 -8.83 -5.66 -6.19
CA PHE A 156 -7.53 -5.13 -6.57
C PHE A 156 -6.61 -4.94 -5.36
N PHE A 157 -7.15 -4.50 -4.23
CA PHE A 157 -6.37 -4.41 -3.00
C PHE A 157 -5.89 -5.78 -2.51
N ILE A 158 -6.71 -6.82 -2.61
CA ILE A 158 -6.25 -8.20 -2.31
C ILE A 158 -5.15 -8.63 -3.28
N LEU A 159 -5.22 -8.30 -4.58
CA LEU A 159 -4.16 -8.58 -5.54
C LEU A 159 -2.85 -7.85 -5.19
N PHE A 160 -2.93 -6.59 -4.76
CA PHE A 160 -1.79 -5.84 -4.23
C PHE A 160 -1.12 -6.58 -3.06
N GLU A 161 -1.89 -6.98 -2.07
CA GLU A 161 -1.41 -7.69 -0.88
C GLU A 161 -0.78 -9.05 -1.21
N VAL A 162 -1.43 -9.83 -2.09
CA VAL A 162 -0.90 -11.13 -2.54
C VAL A 162 0.41 -10.93 -3.27
N SER A 163 0.51 -9.94 -4.15
CA SER A 163 1.75 -9.66 -4.89
C SER A 163 2.88 -9.19 -3.98
N TYR A 164 2.56 -8.37 -2.96
CA TYR A 164 3.50 -7.96 -1.92
C TYR A 164 4.08 -9.17 -1.17
N MET A 165 3.22 -10.09 -0.72
CA MET A 165 3.67 -11.32 -0.04
C MET A 165 4.48 -12.23 -0.98
N MET A 166 4.07 -12.38 -2.24
CA MET A 166 4.80 -13.18 -3.22
C MET A 166 6.19 -12.61 -3.51
N ALA A 167 6.34 -11.30 -3.62
CA ALA A 167 7.63 -10.66 -3.82
C ALA A 167 8.60 -11.00 -2.68
N GLY A 168 8.18 -10.97 -1.42
CA GLY A 168 9.01 -11.36 -0.28
C GLY A 168 9.41 -12.84 -0.28
N VAL A 169 8.55 -13.73 -0.81
CA VAL A 169 8.91 -15.16 -0.97
C VAL A 169 9.92 -15.35 -2.10
N VAL A 170 9.75 -14.63 -3.22
CA VAL A 170 10.70 -14.69 -4.35
C VAL A 170 12.06 -14.14 -3.94
N PHE A 171 12.09 -13.03 -3.24
CA PHE A 171 13.32 -12.39 -2.76
C PHE A 171 14.15 -13.34 -1.90
N LYS A 172 13.55 -13.99 -0.89
CA LYS A 172 14.22 -14.97 -0.01
C LYS A 172 14.73 -16.24 -0.71
N LYS A 173 14.27 -16.55 -1.92
CA LYS A 173 14.75 -17.72 -2.69
C LYS A 173 15.93 -17.40 -3.58
N VAL A 174 16.20 -16.14 -3.84
CA VAL A 174 17.29 -15.68 -4.72
C VAL A 174 18.58 -15.44 -3.92
N GLU A 175 18.49 -15.31 -2.59
CA GLU A 175 19.61 -15.37 -1.64
C GLU A 175 20.07 -16.82 -1.42
#